data_2acafb2c78e8dafa7699d95622a6fcb6
#
_entry.id   2acafb2c78e8dafa7699d95622a6fcb6
#
_cell.length_a   1.000
_cell.length_b   1.000
_cell.length_c   1.000
_cell.angle_alpha   90.00
_cell.angle_beta   90.00
_cell.angle_gamma   90.00
#
_symmetry.space_group_name_H-M   'P 1'
#
loop_
_entity.id
_entity.type
_entity.pdbx_description
1 polymer ?
#
loop_
_entity_poly.entity_id
_entity_poly.type
_entity_poly.pdbx_seq_one_letter_code
_entity_poly.pdbx_strand_id
1 'polypeptide(L)'
;VIFIIIMILSVIAFLVKLALKRYFSQNENYYMINKIINFTLVFLIVMLILFSYIDNVSYLVTILGFASAGIAIALKDWFMSIFGWMVIVTSGSIQVGDRIKVNKGNVETVGDVLDISLFKITIREDITLTSYMVNRRSGRIFFIPNNYIFSELIANYTHSGLRTVWDGIDITITFDSNHKKAQKIARDILKHYSKGYTDITRKQLSKMRNKYQLRATGVEPRVFTFVEPQGIVISSWYLTNSYAALVLRSTISTEILDAFMRENDIHIAYPTQQININRTDNAYGPATKRKNLPKDLEDEIIQR
;
A
#
# COMPACT_ATOMS: atom_id res chain seq x y z
N VAL A 1 -1.58 16.19 57.07
CA VAL A 1 -1.63 17.16 55.97
C VAL A 1 -2.20 16.50 54.71
N ILE A 2 -1.66 15.36 54.27
CA ILE A 2 -2.04 14.70 53.02
C ILE A 2 -3.51 14.28 52.98
N PHE A 3 -4.00 13.70 54.10
CA PHE A 3 -5.41 13.30 54.20
C PHE A 3 -6.36 14.50 54.04
N ILE A 4 -5.98 15.67 54.56
CA ILE A 4 -6.75 16.91 54.39
C ILE A 4 -6.75 17.35 52.92
N ILE A 5 -5.61 17.28 52.23
CA ILE A 5 -5.49 17.63 50.80
C ILE A 5 -6.34 16.69 49.92
N ILE A 6 -6.31 15.38 50.17
CA ILE A 6 -7.14 14.40 49.49
C ILE A 6 -8.63 14.69 49.68
N MET A 7 -9.02 15.01 50.92
CA MET A 7 -10.40 15.38 51.26
C MET A 7 -10.84 16.63 50.50
N ILE A 8 -10.00 17.67 50.48
CA ILE A 8 -10.28 18.92 49.76
C ILE A 8 -10.42 18.65 48.26
N LEU A 9 -9.51 17.89 47.62
CA LEU A 9 -9.58 17.53 46.22
C LEU A 9 -10.86 16.74 45.88
N SER A 10 -11.23 15.80 46.75
CA SER A 10 -12.47 15.02 46.57
C SER A 10 -13.71 15.89 46.66
N VAL A 11 -13.75 16.85 47.57
CA VAL A 11 -14.84 17.80 47.70
C VAL A 11 -14.91 18.73 46.50
N ILE A 12 -13.78 19.25 46.02
CA ILE A 12 -13.72 20.07 44.80
C ILE A 12 -14.24 19.27 43.58
N ALA A 13 -13.77 18.04 43.40
CA ALA A 13 -14.24 17.19 42.31
C ALA A 13 -15.75 16.90 42.41
N PHE A 14 -16.28 16.71 43.58
CA PHE A 14 -17.71 16.53 43.85
C PHE A 14 -18.50 17.79 43.44
N LEU A 15 -18.05 18.99 43.88
CA LEU A 15 -18.68 20.27 43.53
C LEU A 15 -18.67 20.53 42.03
N VAL A 16 -17.53 20.25 41.38
CA VAL A 16 -17.41 20.38 39.92
C VAL A 16 -18.41 19.45 39.20
N LYS A 17 -18.53 18.20 39.63
CA LYS A 17 -19.51 17.25 39.07
C LYS A 17 -20.94 17.72 39.29
N LEU A 18 -21.24 18.28 40.47
CA LEU A 18 -22.57 18.79 40.77
C LEU A 18 -22.92 19.99 39.86
N ALA A 19 -21.97 20.90 39.64
CA ALA A 19 -22.12 22.05 38.75
C ALA A 19 -22.30 21.59 37.28
N LEU A 20 -21.48 20.65 36.80
CA LEU A 20 -21.56 20.11 35.46
C LEU A 20 -22.87 19.33 35.23
N LYS A 21 -23.33 18.57 36.21
CA LYS A 21 -24.62 17.87 36.15
C LYS A 21 -25.77 18.86 35.96
N ARG A 22 -25.71 20.02 36.58
CA ARG A 22 -26.73 21.07 36.44
C ARG A 22 -26.72 21.73 35.07
N TYR A 23 -25.54 21.79 34.41
CA TYR A 23 -25.36 22.48 33.12
C TYR A 23 -25.53 21.54 31.92
N PHE A 24 -25.15 20.26 32.04
CA PHE A 24 -25.11 19.29 30.94
C PHE A 24 -26.02 18.07 31.12
N SER A 25 -27.10 18.16 31.90
CA SER A 25 -27.90 17.00 32.36
C SER A 25 -28.60 16.20 31.23
N GLN A 26 -28.57 16.67 29.96
CA GLN A 26 -29.23 16.04 28.82
C GLN A 26 -28.23 15.64 27.69
N ASN A 27 -26.93 15.78 27.85
CA ASN A 27 -25.96 15.51 26.78
C ASN A 27 -25.16 14.22 27.05
N GLU A 28 -24.98 13.41 26.02
CA GLU A 28 -24.08 12.23 26.02
C GLU A 28 -22.66 12.58 26.49
N ASN A 29 -22.25 13.83 26.34
CA ASN A 29 -20.97 14.35 26.80
C ASN A 29 -20.80 14.34 28.32
N TYR A 30 -21.87 14.34 29.12
CA TYR A 30 -21.78 14.32 30.58
C TYR A 30 -21.08 13.06 31.11
N TYR A 31 -21.36 11.89 30.51
CA TYR A 31 -20.72 10.64 30.89
C TYR A 31 -19.19 10.70 30.67
N MET A 32 -18.76 11.22 29.52
CA MET A 32 -17.35 11.36 29.19
C MET A 32 -16.63 12.34 30.13
N ILE A 33 -17.22 13.49 30.39
CA ILE A 33 -16.67 14.51 31.31
C ILE A 33 -16.52 13.94 32.73
N ASN A 34 -17.55 13.25 33.24
CA ASN A 34 -17.53 12.65 34.55
C ASN A 34 -16.45 11.56 34.70
N LYS A 35 -16.24 10.77 33.63
CA LYS A 35 -15.16 9.77 33.53
C LYS A 35 -13.78 10.43 33.60
N ILE A 36 -13.59 11.53 32.84
CA ILE A 36 -12.33 12.30 32.86
C ILE A 36 -12.05 12.87 34.26
N ILE A 37 -13.03 13.49 34.92
CA ILE A 37 -12.87 14.05 36.24
C ILE A 37 -12.49 12.96 37.26
N ASN A 38 -13.14 11.79 37.21
CA ASN A 38 -12.79 10.66 38.05
C ASN A 38 -11.36 10.18 37.84
N PHE A 39 -10.97 10.01 36.57
CA PHE A 39 -9.62 9.56 36.22
C PHE A 39 -8.56 10.57 36.71
N THR A 40 -8.79 11.86 36.47
CA THR A 40 -7.89 12.93 36.91
C THR A 40 -7.79 12.97 38.42
N LEU A 41 -8.90 12.82 39.15
CA LEU A 41 -8.91 12.79 40.62
C LEU A 41 -8.08 11.61 41.16
N VAL A 42 -8.32 10.37 40.64
CA VAL A 42 -7.57 9.18 41.06
C VAL A 42 -6.08 9.35 40.74
N PHE A 43 -5.73 9.88 39.57
CA PHE A 43 -4.36 10.17 39.20
C PHE A 43 -3.68 11.14 40.16
N LEU A 44 -4.34 12.25 40.52
CA LEU A 44 -3.82 13.24 41.49
C LEU A 44 -3.65 12.64 42.89
N ILE A 45 -4.61 11.81 43.35
CA ILE A 45 -4.50 11.14 44.64
C ILE A 45 -3.31 10.18 44.67
N VAL A 46 -3.13 9.37 43.64
CA VAL A 46 -2.00 8.44 43.49
C VAL A 46 -0.68 9.22 43.51
N MET A 47 -0.60 10.31 42.76
CA MET A 47 0.58 11.18 42.73
C MET A 47 0.89 11.77 44.11
N LEU A 48 -0.11 12.28 44.83
CA LEU A 48 0.07 12.82 46.16
C LEU A 48 0.57 11.76 47.16
N ILE A 49 0.03 10.54 47.09
CA ILE A 49 0.48 9.42 47.92
C ILE A 49 1.93 9.08 47.61
N LEU A 50 2.29 8.95 46.33
CA LEU A 50 3.67 8.66 45.89
C LEU A 50 4.65 9.73 46.37
N PHE A 51 4.33 11.02 46.22
CA PHE A 51 5.17 12.12 46.70
C PHE A 51 5.30 12.16 48.21
N SER A 52 4.29 11.67 48.93
CA SER A 52 4.27 11.62 50.40
C SER A 52 5.27 10.63 51.00
N TYR A 53 5.62 9.58 50.29
CA TYR A 53 6.58 8.56 50.74
C TYR A 53 8.04 8.92 50.45
N ILE A 54 8.31 10.08 49.81
CA ILE A 54 9.64 10.47 49.42
C ILE A 54 10.24 11.42 50.45
N ASP A 55 10.93 10.87 51.46
CA ASP A 55 11.59 11.63 52.50
C ASP A 55 12.90 12.29 52.06
N ASN A 56 13.50 11.83 50.93
CA ASN A 56 14.79 12.31 50.46
C ASN A 56 14.66 12.90 49.07
N VAL A 57 14.96 14.20 48.91
CA VAL A 57 14.89 14.96 47.64
C VAL A 57 15.74 14.32 46.54
N SER A 58 16.87 13.67 46.86
CA SER A 58 17.73 13.02 45.89
C SER A 58 17.05 11.87 45.14
N TYR A 59 16.24 11.07 45.85
CA TYR A 59 15.45 10.02 45.24
C TYR A 59 14.35 10.57 44.33
N LEU A 60 13.76 11.71 44.71
CA LEU A 60 12.73 12.37 43.93
C LEU A 60 13.27 12.82 42.56
N VAL A 61 14.46 13.43 42.54
CA VAL A 61 15.12 13.82 41.27
C VAL A 61 15.39 12.61 40.40
N THR A 62 15.86 11.51 40.96
CA THR A 62 16.13 10.29 40.21
C THR A 62 14.86 9.67 39.62
N ILE A 63 13.79 9.56 40.45
CA ILE A 63 12.49 9.02 39.97
C ILE A 63 11.89 9.91 38.88
N LEU A 64 11.91 11.23 39.06
CA LEU A 64 11.42 12.17 38.05
C LEU A 64 12.24 12.10 36.76
N GLY A 65 13.56 11.89 36.85
CA GLY A 65 14.42 11.68 35.70
C GLY A 65 14.02 10.45 34.90
N PHE A 66 13.86 9.31 35.54
CA PHE A 66 13.41 8.08 34.87
C PHE A 66 11.96 8.20 34.35
N ALA A 67 11.07 8.79 35.11
CA ALA A 67 9.69 9.01 34.70
C ALA A 67 9.62 9.93 33.47
N SER A 68 10.38 11.03 33.44
CA SER A 68 10.45 11.95 32.30
C SER A 68 11.00 11.27 31.08
N ALA A 69 12.05 10.45 31.21
CA ALA A 69 12.58 9.68 30.08
C ALA A 69 11.54 8.68 29.53
N GLY A 70 10.84 7.96 30.41
CA GLY A 70 9.75 7.06 30.01
C GLY A 70 8.62 7.78 29.29
N ILE A 71 8.19 8.94 29.80
CA ILE A 71 7.16 9.77 29.17
C ILE A 71 7.65 10.30 27.81
N ALA A 72 8.90 10.76 27.71
CA ALA A 72 9.46 11.25 26.47
C ALA A 72 9.47 10.16 25.37
N ILE A 73 9.84 8.91 25.74
CA ILE A 73 9.80 7.78 24.83
C ILE A 73 8.35 7.44 24.42
N ALA A 74 7.42 7.44 25.38
CA ALA A 74 6.01 7.14 25.12
C ALA A 74 5.34 8.20 24.20
N LEU A 75 5.75 9.46 24.30
CA LEU A 75 5.21 10.56 23.50
C LEU A 75 6.00 10.83 22.20
N LYS A 76 7.08 10.09 21.93
CA LYS A 76 7.94 10.28 20.77
C LYS A 76 7.16 10.41 19.47
N ASP A 77 6.27 9.48 19.18
CA ASP A 77 5.54 9.43 17.91
C ASP A 77 4.54 10.60 17.77
N TRP A 78 4.02 11.06 18.89
CA TRP A 78 3.16 12.23 18.94
C TRP A 78 3.89 13.51 18.55
N PHE A 79 5.07 13.76 19.15
CA PHE A 79 5.94 14.89 18.77
C PHE A 79 6.43 14.74 17.33
N MET A 80 6.85 13.54 16.92
CA MET A 80 7.28 13.29 15.55
C MET A 80 6.16 13.58 14.53
N SER A 81 4.90 13.37 14.88
CA SER A 81 3.78 13.73 14.00
C SER A 81 3.62 15.25 13.83
N ILE A 82 3.85 16.04 14.89
CA ILE A 82 3.87 17.51 14.80
C ILE A 82 5.02 17.99 13.89
N PHE A 83 6.23 17.46 14.08
CA PHE A 83 7.37 17.77 13.22
C PHE A 83 7.13 17.32 11.78
N GLY A 84 6.52 16.15 11.59
CA GLY A 84 6.12 15.67 10.27
C GLY A 84 5.16 16.61 9.56
N TRP A 85 4.15 17.10 10.25
CA TRP A 85 3.25 18.13 9.72
C TRP A 85 4.02 19.40 9.31
N MET A 86 4.92 19.89 10.17
CA MET A 86 5.72 21.07 9.87
C MET A 86 6.56 20.87 8.60
N VAL A 87 7.22 19.72 8.46
CA VAL A 87 8.01 19.38 7.26
C VAL A 87 7.12 19.33 6.02
N ILE A 88 5.98 18.68 6.08
CA ILE A 88 5.04 18.55 4.95
C ILE A 88 4.58 19.93 4.48
N VAL A 89 4.13 20.79 5.41
CA VAL A 89 3.59 22.12 5.08
C VAL A 89 4.67 23.06 4.57
N THR A 90 5.85 23.06 5.19
CA THR A 90 6.94 23.99 4.79
C THR A 90 7.62 23.57 3.49
N SER A 91 7.77 22.26 3.25
CA SER A 91 8.38 21.76 2.01
C SER A 91 7.41 21.73 0.82
N GLY A 92 6.10 21.74 1.08
CA GLY A 92 5.10 21.51 0.05
C GLY A 92 5.21 20.16 -0.63
N SER A 93 5.76 19.14 0.07
CA SER A 93 5.98 17.80 -0.47
C SER A 93 4.68 17.06 -0.73
N ILE A 94 3.66 17.32 0.10
CA ILE A 94 2.30 16.79 -0.03
C ILE A 94 1.32 17.96 0.17
N GLN A 95 0.32 18.03 -0.69
CA GLN A 95 -0.73 19.06 -0.64
C GLN A 95 -2.12 18.41 -0.67
N VAL A 96 -3.13 19.12 -0.19
CA VAL A 96 -4.53 18.68 -0.32
C VAL A 96 -4.88 18.57 -1.80
N GLY A 97 -5.49 17.47 -2.19
CA GLY A 97 -5.77 17.12 -3.58
C GLY A 97 -4.67 16.32 -4.27
N ASP A 98 -3.51 16.12 -3.64
CA ASP A 98 -2.48 15.25 -4.19
C ASP A 98 -2.88 13.78 -4.10
N ARG A 99 -2.44 12.99 -5.08
CA ARG A 99 -2.52 11.53 -5.05
C ARG A 99 -1.21 10.98 -4.53
N ILE A 100 -1.27 10.32 -3.38
CA ILE A 100 -0.11 9.74 -2.72
C ILE A 100 -0.24 8.23 -2.57
N LYS A 101 0.92 7.58 -2.53
CA LYS A 101 1.07 6.17 -2.18
C LYS A 101 1.90 6.09 -0.92
N VAL A 102 1.41 5.38 0.06
CA VAL A 102 2.09 5.10 1.33
C VAL A 102 2.31 3.61 1.45
N ASN A 103 3.55 3.21 1.69
CA ASN A 103 3.91 1.82 1.93
C ASN A 103 4.29 1.65 3.39
N LYS A 104 3.60 0.74 4.10
CA LYS A 104 3.96 0.33 5.45
C LYS A 104 4.04 -1.19 5.53
N GLY A 105 5.25 -1.70 5.66
CA GLY A 105 5.48 -3.14 5.56
C GLY A 105 4.99 -3.67 4.21
N ASN A 106 4.09 -4.67 4.24
CA ASN A 106 3.51 -5.27 3.03
C ASN A 106 2.19 -4.61 2.59
N VAL A 107 1.77 -3.53 3.26
CA VAL A 107 0.52 -2.83 2.93
C VAL A 107 0.82 -1.61 2.10
N GLU A 108 0.30 -1.60 0.89
CA GLU A 108 0.32 -0.48 -0.03
C GLU A 108 -1.03 0.21 -0.02
N THR A 109 -1.05 1.51 0.20
CA THR A 109 -2.26 2.32 0.18
C THR A 109 -2.06 3.49 -0.76
N VAL A 110 -2.95 3.64 -1.75
CA VAL A 110 -2.97 4.76 -2.69
C VAL A 110 -4.28 5.52 -2.50
N GLY A 111 -4.20 6.85 -2.48
CA GLY A 111 -5.40 7.66 -2.33
C GLY A 111 -5.14 9.14 -2.50
N ASP A 112 -6.24 9.89 -2.57
CA ASP A 112 -6.24 11.33 -2.72
C ASP A 112 -6.28 11.99 -1.34
N VAL A 113 -5.40 12.96 -1.11
CA VAL A 113 -5.30 13.70 0.14
C VAL A 113 -6.51 14.63 0.29
N LEU A 114 -7.32 14.38 1.33
CA LEU A 114 -8.47 15.21 1.66
C LEU A 114 -8.11 16.34 2.62
N ASP A 115 -7.23 16.06 3.61
CA ASP A 115 -6.85 17.00 4.65
C ASP A 115 -5.48 16.65 5.24
N ILE A 116 -4.77 17.67 5.71
CA ILE A 116 -3.48 17.57 6.41
C ILE A 116 -3.60 18.28 7.75
N SER A 117 -3.99 17.53 8.77
CA SER A 117 -4.12 18.01 10.15
C SER A 117 -2.79 17.90 10.88
N LEU A 118 -2.68 18.51 12.09
CA LEU A 118 -1.47 18.57 12.90
C LEU A 118 -0.83 17.18 13.18
N PHE A 119 -1.64 16.12 13.32
CA PHE A 119 -1.17 14.79 13.68
C PHE A 119 -1.26 13.76 12.56
N LYS A 120 -2.10 14.01 11.55
CA LYS A 120 -2.43 13.02 10.53
C LYS A 120 -2.74 13.65 9.18
N ILE A 121 -2.45 12.88 8.12
CA ILE A 121 -2.97 13.09 6.78
C ILE A 121 -4.23 12.23 6.64
N THR A 122 -5.30 12.79 6.12
CA THR A 122 -6.52 12.06 5.76
C THR A 122 -6.55 11.84 4.26
N ILE A 123 -6.62 10.59 3.82
CA ILE A 123 -6.69 10.23 2.40
C ILE A 123 -7.97 9.44 2.11
N ARG A 124 -8.49 9.62 0.90
CA ARG A 124 -9.52 8.76 0.33
C ARG A 124 -8.87 7.76 -0.61
N GLU A 125 -9.06 6.48 -0.31
CA GLU A 125 -8.50 5.39 -1.11
C GLU A 125 -9.00 5.44 -2.56
N ASP A 126 -8.10 5.22 -3.50
CA ASP A 126 -8.39 5.06 -4.91
C ASP A 126 -8.44 3.58 -5.33
N ILE A 127 -9.08 3.31 -6.47
CA ILE A 127 -9.10 1.98 -7.08
C ILE A 127 -7.78 1.75 -7.78
N THR A 128 -6.98 0.80 -7.27
CA THR A 128 -5.74 0.36 -7.89
C THR A 128 -5.84 -1.11 -8.27
N LEU A 129 -4.87 -1.61 -9.05
CA LEU A 129 -4.78 -3.04 -9.32
C LEU A 129 -4.68 -3.87 -8.04
N THR A 130 -3.93 -3.40 -7.05
CA THR A 130 -3.80 -4.05 -5.74
C THR A 130 -5.13 -4.10 -5.00
N SER A 131 -5.88 -2.99 -4.95
CA SER A 131 -7.22 -2.95 -4.35
C SER A 131 -8.19 -3.88 -5.07
N TYR A 132 -8.13 -3.94 -6.40
CA TYR A 132 -8.96 -4.83 -7.21
C TYR A 132 -8.69 -6.31 -6.92
N MET A 133 -7.42 -6.71 -6.87
CA MET A 133 -7.04 -8.11 -6.69
C MET A 133 -7.28 -8.63 -5.27
N VAL A 134 -7.00 -7.81 -4.24
CA VAL A 134 -7.01 -8.26 -2.83
C VAL A 134 -8.38 -8.11 -2.18
N ASN A 135 -9.03 -6.97 -2.29
CA ASN A 135 -10.22 -6.68 -1.48
C ASN A 135 -11.49 -6.42 -2.30
N ARG A 136 -11.39 -6.09 -3.59
CA ARG A 136 -12.49 -5.65 -4.46
C ARG A 136 -13.38 -4.55 -3.85
N ARG A 137 -12.85 -3.81 -2.86
CA ARG A 137 -13.51 -2.70 -2.17
C ARG A 137 -12.50 -1.56 -2.06
N SER A 138 -12.92 -0.37 -2.39
CA SER A 138 -12.11 0.85 -2.36
C SER A 138 -12.96 2.04 -1.91
N GLY A 139 -12.36 3.21 -1.83
CA GLY A 139 -13.05 4.43 -1.40
C GLY A 139 -13.10 4.61 0.11
N ARG A 140 -12.34 3.81 0.87
CA ARG A 140 -12.18 3.95 2.33
C ARG A 140 -11.40 5.23 2.65
N ILE A 141 -11.65 5.76 3.84
CA ILE A 141 -10.87 6.88 4.37
C ILE A 141 -9.80 6.32 5.31
N PHE A 142 -8.54 6.64 5.01
CA PHE A 142 -7.40 6.28 5.83
C PHE A 142 -6.86 7.51 6.56
N PHE A 143 -6.44 7.28 7.79
CA PHE A 143 -5.77 8.27 8.62
C PHE A 143 -4.31 7.84 8.78
N ILE A 144 -3.40 8.62 8.19
CA ILE A 144 -1.97 8.34 8.16
C ILE A 144 -1.29 9.31 9.12
N PRO A 145 -0.60 8.84 10.17
CA PRO A 145 0.15 9.73 11.05
C PRO A 145 1.25 10.48 10.28
N ASN A 146 1.45 11.77 10.60
CA ASN A 146 2.43 12.60 9.87
C ASN A 146 3.88 12.16 10.10
N ASN A 147 4.19 11.44 11.19
CA ASN A 147 5.53 10.90 11.44
C ASN A 147 5.98 9.89 10.39
N TYR A 148 5.07 9.36 9.57
CA TYR A 148 5.42 8.47 8.45
C TYR A 148 6.30 9.14 7.40
N ILE A 149 6.32 10.47 7.32
CA ILE A 149 7.25 11.18 6.43
C ILE A 149 8.73 10.88 6.76
N PHE A 150 9.03 10.42 7.97
CA PHE A 150 10.39 10.08 8.42
C PHE A 150 10.69 8.59 8.40
N SER A 151 9.67 7.74 8.49
CA SER A 151 9.84 6.29 8.68
C SER A 151 9.38 5.45 7.52
N GLU A 152 8.48 5.96 6.67
CA GLU A 152 7.85 5.18 5.61
C GLU A 152 8.13 5.78 4.24
N LEU A 153 8.05 4.95 3.19
CA LEU A 153 8.16 5.44 1.83
C LEU A 153 6.84 6.05 1.37
N ILE A 154 6.85 7.35 1.11
CA ILE A 154 5.69 8.07 0.57
C ILE A 154 6.04 8.54 -0.84
N ALA A 155 5.27 8.10 -1.84
CA ALA A 155 5.36 8.58 -3.21
C ALA A 155 4.20 9.52 -3.51
N ASN A 156 4.49 10.68 -4.12
CA ASN A 156 3.48 11.63 -4.56
C ASN A 156 3.41 11.62 -6.09
N TYR A 157 2.30 11.15 -6.63
CA TYR A 157 2.05 11.03 -8.08
C TYR A 157 1.74 12.37 -8.75
N THR A 158 1.36 13.38 -7.96
CA THR A 158 0.90 14.68 -8.49
C THR A 158 1.76 15.84 -8.04
N HIS A 159 2.92 15.55 -7.43
CA HIS A 159 3.83 16.54 -6.89
C HIS A 159 4.18 17.66 -7.91
N SER A 160 4.11 18.91 -7.46
CA SER A 160 4.42 20.10 -8.28
C SER A 160 3.58 20.20 -9.57
N GLY A 161 2.36 19.66 -9.54
CA GLY A 161 1.44 19.70 -10.67
C GLY A 161 1.70 18.66 -11.75
N LEU A 162 2.63 17.72 -11.54
CA LEU A 162 2.78 16.56 -12.40
C LEU A 162 1.56 15.66 -12.22
N ARG A 163 0.77 15.47 -13.27
CA ARG A 163 -0.47 14.69 -13.22
C ARG A 163 -0.42 13.42 -14.05
N THR A 164 0.77 13.09 -14.52
CA THR A 164 0.99 11.93 -15.39
C THR A 164 1.98 10.98 -14.75
N VAL A 165 1.70 9.69 -14.92
CA VAL A 165 2.53 8.58 -14.43
C VAL A 165 2.80 7.60 -15.57
N TRP A 166 3.90 6.87 -15.47
CA TRP A 166 4.15 5.72 -16.33
C TRP A 166 3.30 4.55 -15.89
N ASP A 167 2.63 3.93 -16.85
CA ASP A 167 1.92 2.66 -16.68
C ASP A 167 2.39 1.68 -17.73
N GLY A 168 2.24 0.38 -17.48
CA GLY A 168 2.72 -0.68 -18.35
C GLY A 168 1.70 -1.79 -18.51
N ILE A 169 1.69 -2.39 -19.71
CA ILE A 169 0.87 -3.55 -20.09
C ILE A 169 1.79 -4.60 -20.68
N ASP A 170 1.74 -5.79 -20.12
CA ASP A 170 2.50 -6.93 -20.60
C ASP A 170 1.56 -7.94 -21.26
N ILE A 171 1.85 -8.29 -22.51
CA ILE A 171 1.12 -9.32 -23.26
C ILE A 171 2.14 -10.32 -23.76
N THR A 172 1.97 -11.59 -23.39
CA THR A 172 2.85 -12.67 -23.81
C THR A 172 2.33 -13.32 -25.07
N ILE A 173 3.18 -13.42 -26.07
CA ILE A 173 2.92 -14.10 -27.34
C ILE A 173 3.80 -15.35 -27.47
N THR A 174 3.41 -16.29 -28.32
CA THR A 174 4.18 -17.53 -28.53
C THR A 174 5.51 -17.28 -29.24
N PHE A 175 6.47 -18.21 -29.14
CA PHE A 175 7.80 -18.07 -29.76
C PHE A 175 7.79 -18.07 -31.28
N ASP A 176 6.78 -18.65 -31.91
CA ASP A 176 6.55 -18.68 -33.35
C ASP A 176 5.88 -17.43 -33.88
N SER A 177 5.43 -16.53 -32.99
CA SER A 177 4.79 -15.28 -33.38
C SER A 177 5.76 -14.25 -33.94
N ASN A 178 5.25 -13.40 -34.82
CA ASN A 178 5.98 -12.25 -35.36
C ASN A 178 6.09 -11.12 -34.35
N HIS A 179 7.05 -11.24 -33.42
CA HIS A 179 7.27 -10.27 -32.35
C HIS A 179 7.58 -8.85 -32.84
N LYS A 180 8.21 -8.69 -34.01
CA LYS A 180 8.49 -7.35 -34.60
C LYS A 180 7.21 -6.65 -35.02
N LYS A 181 6.29 -7.39 -35.62
CA LYS A 181 4.97 -6.89 -36.01
C LYS A 181 4.13 -6.56 -34.76
N ALA A 182 4.10 -7.43 -33.76
CA ALA A 182 3.43 -7.22 -32.50
C ALA A 182 3.96 -5.96 -31.79
N GLN A 183 5.29 -5.78 -31.74
CA GLN A 183 5.91 -4.57 -31.17
C GLN A 183 5.50 -3.29 -31.90
N LYS A 184 5.39 -3.34 -33.26
CA LYS A 184 4.97 -2.19 -34.05
C LYS A 184 3.52 -1.83 -33.79
N ILE A 185 2.61 -2.81 -33.81
CA ILE A 185 1.19 -2.62 -33.50
C ILE A 185 0.99 -2.01 -32.13
N ALA A 186 1.59 -2.61 -31.10
CA ALA A 186 1.51 -2.10 -29.75
C ALA A 186 2.02 -0.64 -29.67
N ARG A 187 3.15 -0.32 -30.30
CA ARG A 187 3.71 1.04 -30.31
C ARG A 187 2.78 2.04 -30.98
N ASP A 188 2.14 1.70 -32.06
CA ASP A 188 1.25 2.60 -32.81
C ASP A 188 -0.02 2.89 -31.98
N ILE A 189 -0.60 1.88 -31.33
CA ILE A 189 -1.72 2.02 -30.41
C ILE A 189 -1.33 2.91 -29.21
N LEU A 190 -0.19 2.65 -28.58
CA LEU A 190 0.28 3.47 -27.47
C LEU A 190 0.48 4.93 -27.84
N LYS A 191 1.04 5.20 -29.04
CA LYS A 191 1.22 6.58 -29.53
C LYS A 191 -0.11 7.30 -29.70
N HIS A 192 -1.13 6.60 -30.17
CA HIS A 192 -2.47 7.17 -30.34
C HIS A 192 -3.04 7.65 -28.99
N TYR A 193 -3.02 6.78 -27.96
CA TYR A 193 -3.62 7.09 -26.66
C TYR A 193 -2.77 8.01 -25.78
N SER A 194 -1.45 7.99 -25.92
CA SER A 194 -0.55 8.75 -25.02
C SER A 194 -0.16 10.13 -25.56
N LYS A 195 -0.52 10.50 -26.78
CA LYS A 195 -0.09 11.75 -27.42
C LYS A 195 -0.35 13.00 -26.55
N GLY A 196 -1.56 13.15 -26.04
CA GLY A 196 -1.94 14.29 -25.19
C GLY A 196 -1.16 14.30 -23.85
N TYR A 197 -1.00 13.14 -23.24
CA TYR A 197 -0.27 13.01 -21.97
C TYR A 197 1.22 13.27 -22.11
N THR A 198 1.83 12.83 -23.22
CA THR A 198 3.23 13.09 -23.56
C THR A 198 3.51 14.60 -23.62
N ASP A 199 2.66 15.37 -24.31
CA ASP A 199 2.82 16.81 -24.44
C ASP A 199 2.62 17.55 -23.10
N ILE A 200 1.63 17.14 -22.32
CA ILE A 200 1.39 17.69 -20.97
C ILE A 200 2.62 17.42 -20.09
N THR A 201 3.09 16.17 -20.05
CA THR A 201 4.25 15.77 -19.25
C THR A 201 5.51 16.54 -19.62
N ARG A 202 5.77 16.71 -20.92
CA ARG A 202 6.93 17.47 -21.41
C ARG A 202 6.91 18.92 -20.91
N LYS A 203 5.74 19.57 -20.93
CA LYS A 203 5.55 20.93 -20.40
C LYS A 203 5.76 20.98 -18.89
N GLN A 204 5.21 20.00 -18.16
CA GLN A 204 5.33 19.94 -16.69
C GLN A 204 6.77 19.67 -16.25
N LEU A 205 7.46 18.70 -16.88
CA LEU A 205 8.87 18.41 -16.60
C LEU A 205 9.78 19.61 -16.93
N SER A 206 9.48 20.36 -17.98
CA SER A 206 10.21 21.58 -18.30
C SER A 206 10.12 22.64 -17.18
N LYS A 207 8.93 22.81 -16.57
CA LYS A 207 8.75 23.70 -15.41
C LYS A 207 9.49 23.19 -14.18
N MET A 208 9.51 21.87 -13.96
CA MET A 208 10.18 21.26 -12.80
C MET A 208 11.72 21.30 -12.90
N ARG A 209 12.29 21.38 -14.09
CA ARG A 209 13.76 21.49 -14.28
C ARG A 209 14.39 22.63 -13.50
N ASN A 210 13.70 23.75 -13.41
CA ASN A 210 14.21 24.91 -12.68
C ASN A 210 14.32 24.67 -11.17
N LYS A 211 13.50 23.75 -10.66
CA LYS A 211 13.45 23.40 -9.22
C LYS A 211 14.32 22.19 -8.85
N TYR A 212 14.42 21.19 -9.73
CA TYR A 212 14.95 19.85 -9.36
C TYR A 212 16.15 19.39 -10.21
N GLN A 213 16.74 20.22 -11.07
CA GLN A 213 17.85 19.82 -11.97
C GLN A 213 17.61 18.49 -12.71
N LEU A 214 16.38 18.28 -13.18
CA LEU A 214 16.01 17.04 -13.85
C LEU A 214 16.74 16.88 -15.19
N ARG A 215 17.29 15.70 -15.46
CA ARG A 215 17.80 15.37 -16.79
C ARG A 215 16.66 15.29 -17.80
N ALA A 216 16.95 15.56 -19.08
CA ALA A 216 16.00 15.34 -20.14
C ALA A 216 15.71 13.84 -20.27
N THR A 217 14.52 13.41 -19.85
CA THR A 217 14.03 12.05 -20.04
C THR A 217 13.06 12.00 -21.20
N GLY A 218 13.17 10.96 -22.05
CA GLY A 218 12.19 10.74 -23.11
C GLY A 218 10.83 10.40 -22.50
N VAL A 219 9.80 11.10 -22.95
CA VAL A 219 8.41 10.95 -22.50
C VAL A 219 7.55 10.16 -23.50
N GLU A 220 8.18 9.71 -24.59
CA GLU A 220 7.50 8.92 -25.63
C GLU A 220 7.18 7.51 -25.14
N PRO A 221 6.08 6.90 -25.60
CA PRO A 221 5.76 5.51 -25.33
C PRO A 221 6.87 4.57 -25.79
N ARG A 222 7.10 3.53 -25.00
CA ARG A 222 8.16 2.55 -25.24
C ARG A 222 7.57 1.14 -25.25
N VAL A 223 8.02 0.32 -26.20
CA VAL A 223 7.68 -1.10 -26.22
C VAL A 223 8.98 -1.89 -26.14
N PHE A 224 9.08 -2.69 -25.11
CA PHE A 224 10.20 -3.60 -24.88
C PHE A 224 9.75 -5.03 -25.20
N THR A 225 10.69 -5.85 -25.57
CA THR A 225 10.47 -7.26 -25.83
C THR A 225 11.36 -8.07 -24.92
N PHE A 226 10.77 -8.91 -24.07
CA PHE A 226 11.49 -9.81 -23.18
C PHE A 226 11.19 -11.26 -23.55
N VAL A 227 12.16 -12.14 -23.28
CA VAL A 227 12.00 -13.57 -23.46
C VAL A 227 11.79 -14.21 -22.10
N GLU A 228 10.65 -14.87 -21.93
CA GLU A 228 10.29 -15.59 -20.71
C GLU A 228 10.03 -17.07 -21.04
N PRO A 229 10.04 -17.98 -20.02
CA PRO A 229 9.82 -19.40 -20.27
C PRO A 229 8.50 -19.73 -20.97
N GLN A 230 7.49 -18.87 -20.86
CA GLN A 230 6.15 -19.05 -21.41
C GLN A 230 5.97 -18.47 -22.81
N GLY A 231 6.93 -17.66 -23.29
CA GLY A 231 6.84 -16.97 -24.58
C GLY A 231 7.62 -15.66 -24.62
N ILE A 232 7.26 -14.84 -25.58
CA ILE A 232 7.83 -13.51 -25.78
C ILE A 232 6.88 -12.47 -25.18
N VAL A 233 7.34 -11.71 -24.18
CA VAL A 233 6.57 -10.64 -23.55
C VAL A 233 6.74 -9.34 -24.33
N ILE A 234 5.64 -8.79 -24.79
CA ILE A 234 5.55 -7.45 -25.37
C ILE A 234 5.15 -6.49 -24.24
N SER A 235 6.16 -5.84 -23.66
CA SER A 235 6.00 -4.91 -22.52
C SER A 235 5.82 -3.50 -23.04
N SER A 236 4.62 -2.97 -22.87
CA SER A 236 4.12 -1.73 -23.47
C SER A 236 4.01 -0.64 -22.41
N TRP A 237 4.89 0.38 -22.45
CA TRP A 237 4.96 1.46 -21.45
C TRP A 237 4.52 2.80 -22.04
N TYR A 238 3.63 3.48 -21.34
CA TYR A 238 3.04 4.76 -21.78
C TYR A 238 2.74 5.68 -20.62
N LEU A 239 2.58 6.96 -20.91
CA LEU A 239 2.15 7.95 -19.94
C LEU A 239 0.63 8.04 -19.89
N THR A 240 0.10 8.07 -18.69
CA THR A 240 -1.34 8.20 -18.41
C THR A 240 -1.60 9.23 -17.32
N ASN A 241 -2.85 9.61 -17.15
CA ASN A 241 -3.28 10.44 -16.03
C ASN A 241 -3.27 9.62 -14.73
N SER A 242 -2.65 10.15 -13.67
CA SER A 242 -2.57 9.50 -12.36
C SER A 242 -3.95 9.17 -11.75
N TYR A 243 -5.01 9.89 -12.15
CA TYR A 243 -6.38 9.68 -11.65
C TYR A 243 -7.20 8.69 -12.49
N ALA A 244 -6.78 8.39 -13.71
CA ALA A 244 -7.55 7.55 -14.64
C ALA A 244 -6.72 6.41 -15.25
N ALA A 245 -5.62 6.02 -14.60
CA ALA A 245 -4.67 5.03 -15.13
C ALA A 245 -5.35 3.68 -15.42
N LEU A 246 -6.21 3.19 -14.53
CA LEU A 246 -6.85 1.88 -14.68
C LEU A 246 -7.79 1.80 -15.88
N VAL A 247 -8.55 2.88 -16.16
CA VAL A 247 -9.48 2.94 -17.30
C VAL A 247 -8.69 2.90 -18.61
N LEU A 248 -7.65 3.74 -18.71
CA LEU A 248 -6.82 3.78 -19.93
C LEU A 248 -6.09 2.46 -20.16
N ARG A 249 -5.58 1.85 -19.08
CA ARG A 249 -4.95 0.52 -19.14
C ARG A 249 -5.90 -0.52 -19.72
N SER A 250 -7.14 -0.59 -19.24
CA SER A 250 -8.15 -1.51 -19.73
C SER A 250 -8.41 -1.29 -21.23
N THR A 251 -8.61 -0.04 -21.65
CA THR A 251 -8.88 0.32 -23.05
C THR A 251 -7.73 -0.09 -23.96
N ILE A 252 -6.49 0.28 -23.60
CA ILE A 252 -5.31 -0.06 -24.41
C ILE A 252 -5.08 -1.57 -24.44
N SER A 253 -5.27 -2.27 -23.31
CA SER A 253 -5.12 -3.74 -23.26
C SER A 253 -6.07 -4.42 -24.21
N THR A 254 -7.34 -4.01 -24.25
CA THR A 254 -8.34 -4.55 -25.15
C THR A 254 -7.99 -4.28 -26.61
N GLU A 255 -7.57 -3.05 -26.93
CA GLU A 255 -7.23 -2.72 -28.32
C GLU A 255 -5.99 -3.44 -28.82
N ILE A 256 -4.95 -3.59 -27.99
CA ILE A 256 -3.77 -4.39 -28.37
C ILE A 256 -4.16 -5.86 -28.57
N LEU A 257 -4.96 -6.42 -27.66
CA LEU A 257 -5.44 -7.79 -27.75
C LEU A 257 -6.23 -8.02 -29.04
N ASP A 258 -7.20 -7.15 -29.34
CA ASP A 258 -8.00 -7.23 -30.56
C ASP A 258 -7.16 -7.09 -31.81
N ALA A 259 -6.15 -6.21 -31.80
CA ALA A 259 -5.25 -6.04 -32.92
C ALA A 259 -4.37 -7.28 -33.15
N PHE A 260 -3.87 -7.90 -32.07
CA PHE A 260 -3.09 -9.14 -32.16
C PHE A 260 -3.94 -10.31 -32.67
N MET A 261 -5.19 -10.42 -32.21
CA MET A 261 -6.10 -11.50 -32.65
C MET A 261 -6.53 -11.39 -34.13
N ARG A 262 -6.43 -10.20 -34.74
CA ARG A 262 -6.69 -10.04 -36.19
C ARG A 262 -5.54 -10.50 -37.07
N GLU A 263 -4.35 -10.69 -36.48
CA GLU A 263 -3.16 -11.08 -37.21
C GLU A 263 -2.96 -12.60 -37.21
N ASN A 264 -2.76 -13.19 -38.38
CA ASN A 264 -2.59 -14.64 -38.51
C ASN A 264 -1.21 -15.14 -38.00
N ASP A 265 -0.25 -14.24 -37.83
CA ASP A 265 1.13 -14.53 -37.45
C ASP A 265 1.47 -14.06 -36.01
N ILE A 266 0.46 -13.73 -35.20
CA ILE A 266 0.60 -13.37 -33.81
C ILE A 266 -0.35 -14.23 -32.98
N HIS A 267 0.20 -15.04 -32.06
CA HIS A 267 -0.57 -15.93 -31.20
C HIS A 267 -0.31 -15.59 -29.74
N ILE A 268 -1.37 -15.41 -28.96
CA ILE A 268 -1.25 -15.18 -27.51
C ILE A 268 -0.73 -16.46 -26.85
N ALA A 269 0.26 -16.33 -25.98
CA ALA A 269 0.79 -17.46 -25.23
C ALA A 269 -0.16 -17.87 -24.11
N TYR A 270 -0.44 -19.14 -24.03
CA TYR A 270 -1.12 -19.77 -22.91
C TYR A 270 -0.09 -20.54 -22.08
N PRO A 271 -0.33 -20.76 -20.77
CA PRO A 271 0.49 -21.66 -19.98
C PRO A 271 0.43 -23.07 -20.61
N THR A 272 1.45 -23.45 -21.37
CA THR A 272 1.54 -24.75 -22.04
C THR A 272 2.60 -25.59 -21.36
N GLN A 273 2.31 -26.88 -21.19
CA GLN A 273 3.29 -27.89 -20.77
C GLN A 273 3.50 -28.87 -21.93
N GLN A 274 4.73 -29.02 -22.38
CA GLN A 274 5.09 -30.07 -23.31
C GLN A 274 5.40 -31.35 -22.53
N ILE A 275 4.47 -32.30 -22.55
CA ILE A 275 4.68 -33.62 -21.94
C ILE A 275 5.26 -34.56 -23.00
N ASN A 276 6.55 -34.83 -22.94
CA ASN A 276 7.16 -35.87 -23.74
C ASN A 276 6.87 -37.22 -23.09
N ILE A 277 5.87 -37.91 -23.59
CA ILE A 277 5.59 -39.30 -23.21
C ILE A 277 6.54 -40.17 -24.03
N ASN A 278 7.70 -40.50 -23.50
CA ASN A 278 8.52 -41.58 -24.05
C ASN A 278 7.75 -42.89 -23.82
N ARG A 279 6.92 -43.29 -24.77
CA ARG A 279 6.49 -44.67 -24.88
C ARG A 279 7.74 -45.48 -25.20
N THR A 280 8.33 -46.03 -24.14
CA THR A 280 9.19 -47.22 -24.31
C THR A 280 8.28 -48.35 -24.74
N ASP A 281 8.02 -48.45 -26.06
CA ASP A 281 7.30 -49.58 -26.66
C ASP A 281 8.01 -50.92 -26.43
N ASN A 282 9.06 -50.95 -25.61
CA ASN A 282 9.86 -52.11 -25.26
C ASN A 282 9.60 -52.67 -23.87
N ALA A 283 8.70 -52.10 -23.05
CA ALA A 283 8.40 -52.68 -21.75
C ALA A 283 7.39 -53.85 -21.81
N TYR A 284 6.64 -53.94 -22.91
CA TYR A 284 5.81 -55.10 -23.24
C TYR A 284 6.11 -55.47 -24.70
N GLY A 285 7.20 -56.20 -24.89
CA GLY A 285 7.37 -56.98 -26.13
C GLY A 285 6.11 -57.87 -26.26
N PRO A 286 5.70 -58.27 -27.54
CA PRO A 286 4.59 -59.16 -27.74
C PRO A 286 4.75 -60.31 -26.78
N ALA A 287 3.70 -60.64 -25.99
CA ALA A 287 3.70 -61.68 -25.02
C ALA A 287 4.31 -62.91 -25.67
N THR A 288 5.58 -63.13 -25.48
CA THR A 288 6.24 -64.37 -25.78
C THR A 288 5.47 -65.39 -24.98
N LYS A 289 4.71 -66.27 -25.70
CA LYS A 289 4.02 -67.39 -25.13
C LYS A 289 4.94 -67.95 -24.06
N ARG A 290 4.52 -67.87 -22.80
CA ARG A 290 5.20 -68.51 -21.65
C ARG A 290 5.21 -70.02 -21.97
N LYS A 291 6.24 -70.45 -22.66
CA LYS A 291 6.58 -71.84 -22.80
C LYS A 291 7.37 -72.17 -21.55
N ASN A 292 6.78 -73.03 -20.73
CA ASN A 292 7.38 -73.63 -19.54
C ASN A 292 7.36 -72.76 -18.27
N LEU A 293 6.19 -72.55 -17.71
CA LEU A 293 6.04 -72.42 -16.26
C LEU A 293 5.96 -73.85 -15.71
N PRO A 294 6.71 -74.22 -14.69
CA PRO A 294 6.52 -75.50 -13.97
C PRO A 294 5.10 -75.54 -13.42
N LYS A 295 4.39 -76.65 -13.56
CA LYS A 295 2.97 -76.83 -13.19
C LYS A 295 2.69 -76.54 -11.69
N ASP A 296 3.66 -76.64 -10.88
CA ASP A 296 3.66 -76.42 -9.43
C ASP A 296 3.45 -74.94 -9.06
N LEU A 297 3.65 -73.96 -9.97
CA LEU A 297 3.43 -72.53 -9.74
C LEU A 297 2.09 -72.03 -10.29
N GLU A 298 1.41 -72.78 -11.14
CA GLU A 298 0.07 -72.44 -11.61
C GLU A 298 -1.01 -72.62 -10.53
N ASP A 299 -0.80 -73.64 -9.67
CA ASP A 299 -1.78 -73.95 -8.59
C ASP A 299 -1.70 -72.97 -7.41
N GLU A 300 -0.56 -72.28 -7.22
CA GLU A 300 -0.39 -71.32 -6.13
C GLU A 300 -0.98 -69.91 -6.44
N ILE A 301 -1.20 -69.60 -7.73
CA ILE A 301 -1.76 -68.29 -8.18
C ILE A 301 -3.32 -68.32 -8.19
N ILE A 302 -3.92 -69.52 -8.21
CA ILE A 302 -5.38 -69.67 -8.24
C ILE A 302 -5.99 -69.72 -6.82
N GLN A 303 -5.15 -69.81 -5.76
CA GLN A 303 -5.62 -69.90 -4.37
C GLN A 303 -5.36 -68.65 -3.52
N ARG A 304 -5.05 -67.53 -4.11
CA ARG A 304 -4.97 -66.24 -3.38
C ARG A 304 -5.96 -65.23 -3.88
#